data_355ef0559874825f004dc236499ab41f
#
_entry.id   355ef0559874825f004dc236499ab41f
#
_cell.length_a   1.000
_cell.length_b   1.000
_cell.length_c   1.000
_cell.angle_alpha   90.00
_cell.angle_beta   90.00
_cell.angle_gamma   90.00
#
_symmetry.space_group_name_H-M   'P 1'
#
loop_
_entity.id
_entity.type
_entity.pdbx_description
1 polymer ?
#
loop_
_entity_poly.entity_id
_entity_poly.type
_entity_poly.pdbx_seq_one_letter_code
_entity_poly.pdbx_strand_id
1 'polypeptide(L)'
;MTDIIKNKKSKNIIYTKKPRLIFCKILNYISKHNLVKNKNIEKKISNNTKIADTAIIGENVIIGKNTIIENNVIINNNSIIGDNCRIKEGAKIGVDGFAFERDGNKSYNFPFFGNTIIKNNVEIGVNTSISKANFGSTIIYENSKIDAYVQIAHNVIIGRNCTITACCQIGGSSVIGNKVWLSPGANIINNIKIGDNCFVGIGSVVLKNIEKNKKVFGNPARNI
;
A
#
# COMPACT_ATOMS: atom_id res chain seq x y z
N MET A 1 -23.38 -17.54 -0.32
CA MET A 1 -24.26 -17.57 0.88
C MET A 1 -23.33 -17.62 2.07
N THR A 2 -23.25 -16.56 2.81
CA THR A 2 -22.46 -16.50 4.05
C THR A 2 -23.34 -17.05 5.16
N ASP A 3 -22.93 -18.18 5.74
CA ASP A 3 -23.56 -18.76 6.91
C ASP A 3 -23.48 -17.75 8.06
N ILE A 4 -24.65 -17.24 8.43
CA ILE A 4 -24.80 -16.31 9.54
C ILE A 4 -24.62 -17.12 10.81
N ILE A 5 -23.45 -17.02 11.44
CA ILE A 5 -23.20 -17.60 12.75
C ILE A 5 -24.18 -16.96 13.73
N LYS A 6 -25.24 -17.68 14.07
CA LYS A 6 -26.17 -17.30 15.14
C LYS A 6 -25.50 -17.49 16.50
N ASN A 7 -24.61 -16.58 16.87
CA ASN A 7 -24.10 -16.54 18.23
C ASN A 7 -25.04 -15.70 19.10
N LYS A 8 -25.95 -16.36 19.81
CA LYS A 8 -27.02 -15.76 20.65
C LYS A 8 -26.52 -14.92 21.84
N LYS A 9 -25.22 -14.79 22.05
CA LYS A 9 -24.66 -14.13 23.26
C LYS A 9 -24.01 -12.76 23.02
N SER A 10 -23.85 -12.27 21.79
CA SER A 10 -23.27 -10.93 21.58
C SER A 10 -24.35 -9.89 21.33
N LYS A 11 -24.36 -8.83 22.15
CA LYS A 11 -25.32 -7.71 22.08
C LYS A 11 -25.08 -6.74 20.90
N ASN A 12 -24.05 -6.98 20.06
CA ASN A 12 -23.57 -6.01 19.07
C ASN A 12 -23.54 -6.59 17.64
N ILE A 13 -24.63 -7.24 17.22
CA ILE A 13 -24.77 -7.79 15.86
C ILE A 13 -25.75 -6.93 15.07
N ILE A 14 -25.31 -6.46 13.90
CA ILE A 14 -26.17 -5.77 12.94
C ILE A 14 -26.52 -6.75 11.81
N TYR A 15 -27.79 -7.08 11.68
CA TYR A 15 -28.29 -7.90 10.58
C TYR A 15 -28.63 -7.03 9.38
N THR A 16 -28.05 -7.32 8.21
CA THR A 16 -28.29 -6.55 6.99
C THR A 16 -28.07 -7.40 5.73
N LYS A 17 -28.81 -7.08 4.66
CA LYS A 17 -28.58 -7.65 3.33
C LYS A 17 -27.39 -7.01 2.60
N LYS A 18 -26.85 -5.88 3.11
CA LYS A 18 -25.74 -5.13 2.51
C LYS A 18 -24.62 -4.90 3.55
N PRO A 19 -23.95 -5.95 4.05
CA PRO A 19 -23.02 -5.83 5.19
C PRO A 19 -21.85 -4.89 4.91
N ARG A 20 -21.27 -4.96 3.70
CA ARG A 20 -20.15 -4.11 3.32
C ARG A 20 -20.53 -2.62 3.25
N LEU A 21 -21.72 -2.30 2.73
CA LEU A 21 -22.23 -0.93 2.70
C LEU A 21 -22.47 -0.38 4.10
N ILE A 22 -23.11 -1.17 4.99
CA ILE A 22 -23.34 -0.74 6.39
C ILE A 22 -22.01 -0.55 7.10
N PHE A 23 -21.05 -1.45 6.90
CA PHE A 23 -19.69 -1.29 7.45
C PHE A 23 -19.03 0.00 6.95
N CYS A 24 -19.11 0.30 5.65
CA CYS A 24 -18.61 1.55 5.09
C CYS A 24 -19.25 2.78 5.73
N LYS A 25 -20.58 2.78 5.91
CA LYS A 25 -21.30 3.88 6.58
C LYS A 25 -20.88 4.06 8.05
N ILE A 26 -20.71 2.97 8.78
CA ILE A 26 -20.20 3.00 10.16
C ILE A 26 -18.79 3.59 10.21
N LEU A 27 -17.91 3.17 9.34
CA LEU A 27 -16.54 3.69 9.28
C LEU A 27 -16.51 5.19 8.95
N ASN A 28 -17.37 5.66 8.04
CA ASN A 28 -17.52 7.08 7.75
C ASN A 28 -18.02 7.86 8.98
N TYR A 29 -18.97 7.30 9.73
CA TYR A 29 -19.43 7.92 10.97
C TYR A 29 -18.28 8.02 11.99
N ILE A 30 -17.53 6.94 12.19
CA ILE A 30 -16.37 6.89 13.10
C ILE A 30 -15.32 7.92 12.70
N SER A 31 -15.00 8.01 11.40
CA SER A 31 -14.03 8.99 10.87
C SER A 31 -14.49 10.42 11.09
N LYS A 32 -15.75 10.73 10.74
CA LYS A 32 -16.33 12.05 10.87
C LYS A 32 -16.35 12.58 12.31
N HIS A 33 -16.55 11.67 13.27
CA HIS A 33 -16.63 12.01 14.69
C HIS A 33 -15.33 11.79 15.47
N ASN A 34 -14.22 11.51 14.77
CA ASN A 34 -12.89 11.27 15.37
C ASN A 34 -12.92 10.23 16.51
N LEU A 35 -13.74 9.17 16.37
CA LEU A 35 -13.88 8.15 17.40
C LEU A 35 -12.72 7.18 17.49
N VAL A 36 -11.87 7.12 16.45
CA VAL A 36 -10.59 6.41 16.49
C VAL A 36 -9.53 7.39 16.95
N LYS A 37 -9.09 7.25 18.18
CA LYS A 37 -7.90 7.96 18.66
C LYS A 37 -6.69 7.30 18.00
N ASN A 38 -6.07 7.97 17.04
CA ASN A 38 -4.73 7.62 16.62
C ASN A 38 -3.84 7.64 17.87
N LYS A 39 -3.03 6.59 18.10
CA LYS A 39 -1.98 6.68 19.11
C LYS A 39 -1.16 7.90 18.74
N ASN A 40 -1.01 8.85 19.67
CA ASN A 40 -0.11 9.97 19.49
C ASN A 40 1.31 9.43 19.35
N ILE A 41 1.68 9.09 18.13
CA ILE A 41 3.07 8.82 17.77
C ILE A 41 3.63 10.20 17.47
N GLU A 42 4.55 10.68 18.27
CA GLU A 42 5.21 11.95 17.99
C GLU A 42 5.99 11.84 16.68
N LYS A 43 5.93 12.90 15.89
CA LYS A 43 6.78 13.04 14.69
C LYS A 43 8.23 12.89 15.10
N LYS A 44 8.92 11.89 14.54
CA LYS A 44 10.31 11.59 14.85
C LYS A 44 11.15 11.54 13.58
N ILE A 45 11.97 12.56 13.39
CA ILE A 45 12.92 12.65 12.28
C ILE A 45 14.33 12.52 12.86
N SER A 46 15.10 11.55 12.38
CA SER A 46 16.47 11.33 12.85
C SER A 46 17.42 12.42 12.35
N ASN A 47 18.43 12.76 13.18
CA ASN A 47 19.31 13.91 12.94
C ASN A 47 20.09 13.90 11.63
N ASN A 48 20.40 12.73 11.07
CA ASN A 48 21.14 12.60 9.81
C ASN A 48 20.23 12.46 8.58
N THR A 49 18.95 12.84 8.69
CA THR A 49 17.99 12.81 7.58
C THR A 49 18.16 14.07 6.74
N LYS A 50 18.21 13.93 5.41
CA LYS A 50 18.21 15.06 4.47
C LYS A 50 16.81 15.19 3.89
N ILE A 51 16.16 16.33 4.10
CA ILE A 51 14.82 16.62 3.59
C ILE A 51 14.88 17.90 2.77
N ALA A 52 14.44 17.84 1.52
CA ALA A 52 14.35 19.00 0.66
C ALA A 52 13.28 20.00 1.19
N ASP A 53 13.52 21.29 1.03
CA ASP A 53 12.63 22.35 1.52
C ASP A 53 11.22 22.29 0.92
N THR A 54 11.10 21.73 -0.28
CA THR A 54 9.82 21.56 -1.00
C THR A 54 9.07 20.29 -0.62
N ALA A 55 9.62 19.44 0.25
CA ALA A 55 8.96 18.21 0.70
C ALA A 55 7.92 18.53 1.78
N ILE A 56 6.79 17.84 1.70
CA ILE A 56 5.68 17.97 2.67
C ILE A 56 5.68 16.74 3.57
N ILE A 57 5.89 16.94 4.86
CA ILE A 57 5.92 15.88 5.86
C ILE A 57 4.73 16.05 6.82
N GLY A 58 3.82 15.09 6.77
CA GLY A 58 2.62 15.07 7.59
C GLY A 58 2.86 14.88 9.09
N GLU A 59 1.77 14.71 9.84
CA GLU A 59 1.79 14.47 11.27
C GLU A 59 2.14 13.01 11.59
N ASN A 60 2.74 12.77 12.74
CA ASN A 60 3.08 11.43 13.25
C ASN A 60 3.96 10.61 12.28
N VAL A 61 4.74 11.28 11.43
CA VAL A 61 5.67 10.63 10.50
C VAL A 61 6.97 10.30 11.22
N ILE A 62 7.45 9.08 11.02
CA ILE A 62 8.76 8.64 11.51
C ILE A 62 9.70 8.48 10.32
N ILE A 63 10.90 9.07 10.39
CA ILE A 63 11.95 8.93 9.36
C ILE A 63 13.25 8.53 10.03
N GLY A 64 13.81 7.41 9.57
CA GLY A 64 15.03 6.82 10.08
C GLY A 64 16.30 7.56 9.65
N LYS A 65 17.45 7.09 10.17
CA LYS A 65 18.78 7.69 9.96
C LYS A 65 19.23 7.62 8.50
N ASN A 66 20.01 8.61 8.06
CA ASN A 66 20.64 8.67 6.73
C ASN A 66 19.63 8.56 5.57
N THR A 67 18.34 8.81 5.80
CA THR A 67 17.32 8.80 4.78
C THR A 67 17.31 10.15 4.05
N ILE A 68 17.07 10.09 2.73
CA ILE A 68 17.04 11.26 1.85
C ILE A 68 15.62 11.38 1.30
N ILE A 69 15.01 12.55 1.52
CA ILE A 69 13.69 12.93 0.98
C ILE A 69 13.92 14.07 0.00
N GLU A 70 13.65 13.83 -1.27
CA GLU A 70 13.93 14.75 -2.36
C GLU A 70 12.80 15.77 -2.58
N ASN A 71 12.94 16.60 -3.61
CA ASN A 71 12.02 17.70 -3.87
C ASN A 71 10.60 17.23 -4.16
N ASN A 72 9.61 18.00 -3.69
CA ASN A 72 8.19 17.77 -3.94
C ASN A 72 7.66 16.39 -3.50
N VAL A 73 8.38 15.69 -2.65
CA VAL A 73 7.91 14.46 -2.00
C VAL A 73 6.82 14.82 -0.99
N ILE A 74 5.74 14.02 -0.97
CA ILE A 74 4.68 14.13 0.03
C ILE A 74 4.65 12.85 0.85
N ILE A 75 4.88 12.97 2.16
CA ILE A 75 4.72 11.87 3.12
C ILE A 75 3.54 12.18 4.01
N ASN A 76 2.45 11.45 3.82
CA ASN A 76 1.22 11.66 4.58
C ASN A 76 1.32 11.11 6.00
N ASN A 77 0.37 11.54 6.84
CA ASN A 77 0.28 11.24 8.26
C ASN A 77 0.45 9.75 8.58
N ASN A 78 1.08 9.46 9.71
CA ASN A 78 1.30 8.12 10.25
C ASN A 78 2.19 7.20 9.39
N SER A 79 2.89 7.72 8.39
CA SER A 79 3.84 6.96 7.57
C SER A 79 5.14 6.72 8.34
N ILE A 80 5.75 5.56 8.11
CA ILE A 80 7.02 5.17 8.74
C ILE A 80 8.02 4.85 7.64
N ILE A 81 9.14 5.56 7.63
CA ILE A 81 10.27 5.37 6.72
C ILE A 81 11.47 4.92 7.56
N GLY A 82 12.08 3.82 7.18
CA GLY A 82 13.25 3.25 7.83
C GLY A 82 14.55 4.02 7.59
N ASP A 83 15.66 3.39 7.94
CA ASP A 83 17.01 3.93 7.79
C ASP A 83 17.54 3.74 6.36
N ASN A 84 18.44 4.64 5.93
CA ASN A 84 19.15 4.58 4.65
C ASN A 84 18.22 4.47 3.43
N CYS A 85 17.03 5.06 3.51
CA CYS A 85 16.08 5.11 2.40
C CYS A 85 16.35 6.32 1.50
N ARG A 86 15.92 6.21 0.25
CA ARG A 86 15.87 7.35 -0.66
C ARG A 86 14.49 7.45 -1.29
N ILE A 87 13.82 8.57 -1.07
CA ILE A 87 12.52 8.88 -1.65
C ILE A 87 12.71 9.99 -2.66
N LYS A 88 12.59 9.64 -3.95
CA LYS A 88 12.90 10.54 -5.06
C LYS A 88 11.76 11.51 -5.35
N GLU A 89 12.07 12.51 -6.16
CA GLU A 89 11.23 13.68 -6.44
C GLU A 89 9.79 13.32 -6.79
N GLY A 90 8.86 14.06 -6.22
CA GLY A 90 7.43 13.96 -6.51
C GLY A 90 6.75 12.68 -6.01
N ALA A 91 7.47 11.75 -5.38
CA ALA A 91 6.86 10.54 -4.81
C ALA A 91 5.84 10.89 -3.72
N LYS A 92 4.77 10.11 -3.64
CA LYS A 92 3.67 10.31 -2.69
C LYS A 92 3.49 9.06 -1.83
N ILE A 93 3.74 9.19 -0.54
CA ILE A 93 3.71 8.09 0.42
C ILE A 93 2.52 8.24 1.35
N GLY A 94 1.74 7.17 1.52
CA GLY A 94 0.62 7.13 2.46
C GLY A 94 -0.62 7.88 1.98
N VAL A 95 -0.84 8.00 0.67
CA VAL A 95 -2.06 8.57 0.10
C VAL A 95 -3.26 7.66 0.37
N ASP A 96 -4.47 8.21 0.36
CA ASP A 96 -5.68 7.42 0.41
C ASP A 96 -5.79 6.52 -0.84
N GLY A 97 -6.26 5.30 -0.65
CA GLY A 97 -6.53 4.41 -1.75
C GLY A 97 -7.87 4.72 -2.43
N PHE A 98 -8.22 3.94 -3.44
CA PHE A 98 -9.48 4.03 -4.16
C PHE A 98 -10.39 2.86 -3.76
N ALA A 99 -11.30 3.11 -2.82
CA ALA A 99 -12.27 2.12 -2.36
C ALA A 99 -13.60 2.79 -2.01
N PHE A 100 -14.71 2.27 -2.50
CA PHE A 100 -16.05 2.81 -2.24
C PHE A 100 -17.13 1.74 -2.32
N GLU A 101 -18.31 2.06 -1.76
CA GLU A 101 -19.54 1.30 -1.88
C GLU A 101 -20.65 2.16 -2.47
N ARG A 102 -21.59 1.51 -3.20
CA ARG A 102 -22.74 2.17 -3.80
C ARG A 102 -24.05 1.80 -3.11
N ASP A 103 -24.92 2.82 -2.97
CA ASP A 103 -26.30 2.66 -2.51
C ASP A 103 -27.20 3.48 -3.43
N GLY A 104 -27.77 2.83 -4.44
CA GLY A 104 -28.41 3.50 -5.57
C GLY A 104 -27.42 4.40 -6.30
N ASN A 105 -27.74 5.67 -6.45
CA ASN A 105 -26.91 6.67 -7.13
C ASN A 105 -25.87 7.33 -6.20
N LYS A 106 -25.79 6.93 -4.92
CA LYS A 106 -24.83 7.50 -3.97
C LYS A 106 -23.61 6.60 -3.81
N SER A 107 -22.42 7.19 -3.79
CA SER A 107 -21.17 6.53 -3.50
C SER A 107 -20.67 6.94 -2.12
N TYR A 108 -20.17 5.98 -1.35
CA TYR A 108 -19.60 6.15 -0.03
C TYR A 108 -18.16 5.67 -0.06
N ASN A 109 -17.20 6.57 0.07
CA ASN A 109 -15.79 6.19 0.11
C ASN A 109 -15.47 5.46 1.42
N PHE A 110 -14.63 4.43 1.36
CA PHE A 110 -14.06 3.84 2.56
C PHE A 110 -12.99 4.78 3.12
N PRO A 111 -13.06 5.14 4.40
CA PRO A 111 -11.95 5.84 5.04
C PRO A 111 -10.75 4.89 5.25
N PHE A 112 -9.56 5.48 5.22
CA PHE A 112 -8.30 4.77 5.37
C PHE A 112 -7.69 5.11 6.73
N PHE A 113 -7.76 4.17 7.68
CA PHE A 113 -7.25 4.32 9.05
C PHE A 113 -5.85 3.74 9.25
N GLY A 114 -5.38 2.95 8.29
CA GLY A 114 -4.06 2.33 8.34
C GLY A 114 -2.93 3.29 7.94
N ASN A 115 -1.76 2.73 7.74
CA ASN A 115 -0.56 3.48 7.42
C ASN A 115 0.25 2.84 6.29
N THR A 116 1.38 3.48 5.97
CA THR A 116 2.41 2.96 5.06
C THR A 116 3.72 2.80 5.84
N ILE A 117 4.37 1.66 5.66
CA ILE A 117 5.66 1.35 6.27
C ILE A 117 6.67 1.01 5.17
N ILE A 118 7.71 1.81 5.07
CA ILE A 118 8.87 1.56 4.21
C ILE A 118 10.02 1.17 5.13
N LYS A 119 10.56 -0.04 4.97
CA LYS A 119 11.66 -0.57 5.77
C LYS A 119 13.00 -0.03 5.32
N ASN A 120 14.10 -0.50 5.92
CA ASN A 120 15.43 0.02 5.70
C ASN A 120 15.98 -0.24 4.28
N ASN A 121 16.85 0.62 3.79
CA ASN A 121 17.57 0.49 2.51
C ASN A 121 16.65 0.43 1.28
N VAL A 122 15.43 0.96 1.37
CA VAL A 122 14.47 1.01 0.26
C VAL A 122 14.69 2.29 -0.54
N GLU A 123 14.55 2.18 -1.86
CA GLU A 123 14.52 3.32 -2.77
C GLU A 123 13.15 3.41 -3.45
N ILE A 124 12.57 4.61 -3.47
CA ILE A 124 11.30 4.91 -4.13
C ILE A 124 11.56 5.92 -5.24
N GLY A 125 11.23 5.55 -6.46
CA GLY A 125 11.47 6.32 -7.66
C GLY A 125 10.54 7.52 -7.84
N VAL A 126 10.89 8.32 -8.82
CA VAL A 126 10.23 9.59 -9.18
C VAL A 126 8.73 9.38 -9.42
N ASN A 127 7.89 10.24 -8.86
CA ASN A 127 6.43 10.24 -9.03
C ASN A 127 5.72 8.91 -8.68
N THR A 128 6.36 8.01 -7.96
CA THR A 128 5.74 6.78 -7.48
C THR A 128 4.74 7.09 -6.37
N SER A 129 3.58 6.43 -6.42
CA SER A 129 2.49 6.62 -5.46
C SER A 129 2.24 5.34 -4.66
N ILE A 130 2.25 5.46 -3.33
CA ILE A 130 2.03 4.35 -2.40
C ILE A 130 0.86 4.68 -1.49
N SER A 131 -0.23 3.92 -1.61
CA SER A 131 -1.41 4.12 -0.79
C SER A 131 -1.24 3.50 0.60
N LYS A 132 -1.77 4.18 1.61
CA LYS A 132 -1.90 3.57 2.94
C LYS A 132 -2.95 2.47 2.96
N ALA A 133 -2.89 1.59 3.92
CA ALA A 133 -3.88 0.55 4.11
C ALA A 133 -5.23 1.11 4.60
N ASN A 134 -6.34 0.40 4.33
CA ASN A 134 -7.62 0.70 5.00
C ASN A 134 -7.50 0.44 6.51
N PHE A 135 -6.94 -0.72 6.87
CA PHE A 135 -6.57 -1.13 8.22
C PHE A 135 -5.22 -1.84 8.16
N GLY A 136 -4.43 -1.74 9.21
CA GLY A 136 -3.08 -2.27 9.22
C GLY A 136 -2.13 -1.42 8.38
N SER A 137 -1.29 -2.05 7.57
CA SER A 137 -0.22 -1.33 6.86
C SER A 137 -0.05 -1.82 5.42
N THR A 138 0.25 -0.90 4.51
CA THR A 138 0.94 -1.19 3.25
C THR A 138 2.43 -1.21 3.56
N ILE A 139 3.14 -2.29 3.19
CA ILE A 139 4.52 -2.52 3.65
C ILE A 139 5.45 -2.79 2.48
N ILE A 140 6.58 -2.10 2.46
CA ILE A 140 7.71 -2.42 1.57
C ILE A 140 8.88 -2.83 2.45
N TYR A 141 9.33 -4.07 2.29
CA TYR A 141 10.42 -4.63 3.08
C TYR A 141 11.79 -4.25 2.53
N GLU A 142 12.80 -4.53 3.36
CA GLU A 142 14.17 -4.06 3.25
C GLU A 142 14.82 -4.38 1.90
N ASN A 143 15.70 -3.48 1.47
CA ASN A 143 16.53 -3.57 0.26
C ASN A 143 15.75 -3.59 -1.06
N SER A 144 14.44 -3.34 -1.07
CA SER A 144 13.65 -3.30 -2.29
C SER A 144 13.82 -1.97 -3.03
N LYS A 145 13.82 -2.05 -4.36
CA LYS A 145 13.97 -0.90 -5.26
C LYS A 145 12.70 -0.77 -6.09
N ILE A 146 12.05 0.37 -5.95
CA ILE A 146 10.83 0.73 -6.66
C ILE A 146 11.19 1.89 -7.59
N ASP A 147 10.97 1.71 -8.87
CA ASP A 147 11.33 2.69 -9.88
C ASP A 147 10.23 3.78 -10.06
N ALA A 148 10.37 4.60 -11.07
CA ALA A 148 9.51 5.74 -11.35
C ALA A 148 8.09 5.34 -11.77
N TYR A 149 7.11 6.18 -11.44
CA TYR A 149 5.71 6.05 -11.86
C TYR A 149 5.05 4.72 -11.49
N VAL A 150 5.52 4.06 -10.43
CA VAL A 150 4.90 2.84 -9.92
C VAL A 150 3.70 3.21 -9.06
N GLN A 151 2.58 2.50 -9.25
CA GLN A 151 1.40 2.60 -8.40
C GLN A 151 1.32 1.39 -7.47
N ILE A 152 1.43 1.61 -6.17
CA ILE A 152 1.24 0.59 -5.13
C ILE A 152 -0.05 0.90 -4.39
N ALA A 153 -1.06 0.05 -4.56
CA ALA A 153 -2.36 0.24 -3.94
C ALA A 153 -2.35 -0.15 -2.45
N HIS A 154 -3.49 0.05 -1.79
CA HIS A 154 -3.67 -0.16 -0.36
C HIS A 154 -3.45 -1.62 0.07
N ASN A 155 -2.94 -1.82 1.28
CA ASN A 155 -2.72 -3.15 1.87
C ASN A 155 -1.76 -4.08 1.09
N VAL A 156 -0.98 -3.54 0.16
CA VAL A 156 0.04 -4.30 -0.56
C VAL A 156 1.21 -4.58 0.36
N ILE A 157 1.76 -5.78 0.25
CA ILE A 157 3.00 -6.18 0.91
C ILE A 157 4.03 -6.52 -0.16
N ILE A 158 5.18 -5.85 -0.15
CA ILE A 158 6.33 -6.15 -1.01
C ILE A 158 7.44 -6.71 -0.14
N GLY A 159 7.90 -7.91 -0.45
CA GLY A 159 8.97 -8.62 0.25
C GLY A 159 10.34 -7.96 0.11
N ARG A 160 11.37 -8.62 0.62
CA ARG A 160 12.76 -8.14 0.64
C ARG A 160 13.44 -8.29 -0.72
N ASN A 161 14.37 -7.40 -1.02
CA ASN A 161 15.22 -7.49 -2.21
C ASN A 161 14.45 -7.53 -3.53
N CYS A 162 13.26 -6.95 -3.58
CA CYS A 162 12.46 -6.87 -4.81
C CYS A 162 12.93 -5.73 -5.70
N THR A 163 12.76 -5.92 -7.01
CA THR A 163 12.94 -4.88 -8.03
C THR A 163 11.63 -4.69 -8.76
N ILE A 164 10.99 -3.54 -8.56
CA ILE A 164 9.75 -3.15 -9.22
C ILE A 164 10.10 -2.02 -10.17
N THR A 165 10.12 -2.30 -11.45
CA THR A 165 10.56 -1.32 -12.44
C THR A 165 9.45 -0.38 -12.88
N ALA A 166 9.77 0.59 -13.72
CA ALA A 166 8.91 1.74 -14.02
C ALA A 166 7.51 1.35 -14.51
N CYS A 167 6.54 2.19 -14.20
CA CYS A 167 5.14 2.08 -14.65
C CYS A 167 4.42 0.78 -14.24
N CYS A 168 4.93 0.04 -13.26
CA CYS A 168 4.21 -1.11 -12.71
C CYS A 168 3.00 -0.67 -11.89
N GLN A 169 1.92 -1.47 -11.95
CA GLN A 169 0.74 -1.28 -11.13
C GLN A 169 0.49 -2.52 -10.26
N ILE A 170 0.40 -2.33 -8.95
CA ILE A 170 0.17 -3.43 -8.00
C ILE A 170 -1.16 -3.18 -7.30
N GLY A 171 -2.14 -4.02 -7.65
CA GLY A 171 -3.50 -3.95 -7.13
C GLY A 171 -3.59 -4.24 -5.62
N GLY A 172 -4.59 -3.66 -4.98
CA GLY A 172 -4.76 -3.69 -3.52
C GLY A 172 -4.79 -5.09 -2.92
N SER A 173 -4.26 -5.22 -1.71
CA SER A 173 -4.18 -6.47 -0.94
C SER A 173 -3.34 -7.58 -1.59
N SER A 174 -2.51 -7.24 -2.58
CA SER A 174 -1.59 -8.20 -3.19
C SER A 174 -0.34 -8.36 -2.34
N VAL A 175 0.24 -9.56 -2.39
CA VAL A 175 1.45 -9.94 -1.66
C VAL A 175 2.52 -10.35 -2.66
N ILE A 176 3.59 -9.58 -2.73
CA ILE A 176 4.77 -9.86 -3.54
C ILE A 176 5.83 -10.47 -2.61
N GLY A 177 6.28 -11.67 -2.93
CA GLY A 177 7.31 -12.40 -2.19
C GLY A 177 8.68 -11.73 -2.22
N ASN A 178 9.69 -12.39 -1.71
CA ASN A 178 11.06 -11.89 -1.69
C ASN A 178 11.74 -12.09 -3.04
N LYS A 179 12.70 -11.19 -3.38
CA LYS A 179 13.52 -11.30 -4.60
C LYS A 179 12.68 -11.40 -5.90
N VAL A 180 11.52 -10.77 -5.93
CA VAL A 180 10.68 -10.70 -7.12
C VAL A 180 11.14 -9.57 -8.01
N TRP A 181 11.15 -9.83 -9.31
CA TRP A 181 11.37 -8.83 -10.35
C TRP A 181 10.08 -8.60 -11.13
N LEU A 182 9.54 -7.39 -11.07
CA LEU A 182 8.48 -6.93 -11.95
C LEU A 182 9.09 -6.01 -13.01
N SER A 183 9.03 -6.44 -14.29
CA SER A 183 9.56 -5.67 -15.41
C SER A 183 8.63 -4.50 -15.78
N PRO A 184 9.10 -3.50 -16.56
CA PRO A 184 8.36 -2.29 -16.86
C PRO A 184 6.94 -2.53 -17.34
N GLY A 185 5.97 -1.77 -16.78
CA GLY A 185 4.57 -1.86 -17.17
C GLY A 185 3.85 -3.13 -16.76
N ALA A 186 4.42 -3.95 -15.87
CA ALA A 186 3.71 -5.12 -15.34
C ALA A 186 2.52 -4.68 -14.49
N ASN A 187 1.35 -5.30 -14.74
CA ASN A 187 0.09 -5.00 -14.07
C ASN A 187 -0.37 -6.21 -13.26
N ILE A 188 -0.50 -6.05 -11.96
CA ILE A 188 -0.91 -7.09 -11.02
C ILE A 188 -2.32 -6.74 -10.54
N ILE A 189 -3.31 -7.61 -10.80
CA ILE A 189 -4.66 -7.41 -10.28
C ILE A 189 -4.68 -7.49 -8.74
N ASN A 190 -5.69 -6.97 -8.11
CA ASN A 190 -5.86 -7.02 -6.65
C ASN A 190 -5.96 -8.46 -6.10
N ASN A 191 -5.59 -8.64 -4.84
CA ASN A 191 -5.63 -9.92 -4.09
C ASN A 191 -4.78 -11.06 -4.71
N ILE A 192 -3.67 -10.73 -5.38
CA ILE A 192 -2.75 -11.71 -5.97
C ILE A 192 -1.57 -11.97 -5.02
N LYS A 193 -1.13 -13.22 -4.99
CA LYS A 193 0.12 -13.63 -4.36
C LYS A 193 1.14 -14.02 -5.43
N ILE A 194 2.29 -13.37 -5.41
CA ILE A 194 3.46 -13.73 -6.23
C ILE A 194 4.50 -14.30 -5.29
N GLY A 195 4.90 -15.56 -5.51
CA GLY A 195 5.87 -16.26 -4.69
C GLY A 195 7.29 -15.69 -4.82
N ASP A 196 8.18 -16.14 -3.95
CA ASP A 196 9.57 -15.72 -3.93
C ASP A 196 10.32 -16.07 -5.23
N ASN A 197 11.32 -15.27 -5.60
CA ASN A 197 12.18 -15.44 -6.77
C ASN A 197 11.42 -15.49 -8.11
N CYS A 198 10.25 -14.87 -8.20
CA CYS A 198 9.51 -14.79 -9.46
C CYS A 198 10.01 -13.66 -10.36
N PHE A 199 9.89 -13.89 -11.65
CA PHE A 199 10.12 -12.87 -12.68
C PHE A 199 8.84 -12.64 -13.48
N VAL A 200 8.39 -11.40 -13.55
CA VAL A 200 7.24 -10.98 -14.37
C VAL A 200 7.74 -10.10 -15.50
N GLY A 201 7.53 -10.55 -16.73
CA GLY A 201 8.04 -9.89 -17.94
C GLY A 201 7.38 -8.54 -18.23
N ILE A 202 7.97 -7.81 -19.12
CA ILE A 202 7.53 -6.47 -19.53
C ILE A 202 6.08 -6.48 -20.02
N GLY A 203 5.25 -5.50 -19.58
CA GLY A 203 3.87 -5.34 -20.02
C GLY A 203 2.94 -6.49 -19.64
N SER A 204 3.37 -7.42 -18.78
CA SER A 204 2.54 -8.57 -18.39
C SER A 204 1.36 -8.17 -17.54
N VAL A 205 0.23 -8.87 -17.74
CA VAL A 205 -0.99 -8.72 -16.93
C VAL A 205 -1.23 -9.98 -16.09
N VAL A 206 -0.97 -9.89 -14.79
CA VAL A 206 -1.07 -11.01 -13.85
C VAL A 206 -2.45 -11.06 -13.23
N LEU A 207 -3.24 -12.07 -13.59
CA LEU A 207 -4.61 -12.28 -13.16
C LEU A 207 -4.77 -13.41 -12.14
N LYS A 208 -3.71 -14.18 -11.85
CA LYS A 208 -3.71 -15.32 -10.95
C LYS A 208 -2.44 -15.34 -10.10
N ASN A 209 -2.50 -16.04 -8.97
CA ASN A 209 -1.32 -16.27 -8.14
C ASN A 209 -0.19 -16.94 -8.94
N ILE A 210 1.04 -16.56 -8.63
CA ILE A 210 2.24 -17.14 -9.21
C ILE A 210 3.01 -17.87 -8.09
N GLU A 211 3.30 -19.12 -8.29
CA GLU A 211 4.11 -19.91 -7.37
C GLU A 211 5.57 -19.45 -7.40
N LYS A 212 6.33 -19.74 -6.33
CA LYS A 212 7.74 -19.38 -6.23
C LYS A 212 8.58 -19.90 -7.40
N ASN A 213 9.66 -19.19 -7.73
CA ASN A 213 10.64 -19.54 -8.75
C ASN A 213 10.08 -19.62 -10.19
N LYS A 214 8.97 -18.94 -10.47
CA LYS A 214 8.35 -18.91 -11.80
C LYS A 214 8.73 -17.67 -12.59
N LYS A 215 8.76 -17.83 -13.91
CA LYS A 215 8.86 -16.74 -14.88
C LYS A 215 7.57 -16.70 -15.68
N VAL A 216 6.94 -15.52 -15.78
CA VAL A 216 5.69 -15.33 -16.51
C VAL A 216 5.78 -14.15 -17.45
N PHE A 217 5.10 -14.26 -18.60
CA PHE A 217 5.04 -13.22 -19.62
C PHE A 217 3.66 -13.13 -20.25
N GLY A 218 3.33 -11.97 -20.78
CA GLY A 218 2.21 -11.73 -21.67
C GLY A 218 0.96 -11.18 -21.02
N ASN A 219 -0.05 -10.99 -21.84
CA ASN A 219 -1.39 -10.51 -21.45
C ASN A 219 -2.46 -11.48 -21.98
N PRO A 220 -3.07 -12.32 -21.13
CA PRO A 220 -2.70 -12.53 -19.73
C PRO A 220 -1.36 -13.25 -19.55
N ALA A 221 -0.70 -13.05 -18.41
CA ALA A 221 0.60 -13.65 -18.11
C ALA A 221 0.54 -15.19 -18.03
N ARG A 222 1.50 -15.86 -18.66
CA ARG A 222 1.68 -17.33 -18.69
C ARG A 222 3.10 -17.69 -18.28
N ASN A 223 3.26 -18.89 -17.72
CA ASN A 223 4.59 -19.46 -17.48
C ASN A 223 5.34 -19.67 -18.81
N ILE A 224 6.64 -19.49 -18.77
CA ILE A 224 7.60 -19.82 -19.80
C ILE A 224 8.64 -20.78 -19.27
#